data_96f3c6e54512cd72cf7674b3ae2098db
#
_entry.id   96f3c6e54512cd72cf7674b3ae2098db
#
_cell.length_a   1.000
_cell.length_b   1.000
_cell.length_c   1.000
_cell.angle_alpha   90.00
_cell.angle_beta   90.00
_cell.angle_gamma   90.00
#
_symmetry.space_group_name_H-M   'P 1'
#
loop_
_entity.id
_entity.type
_entity.pdbx_description
1 polymer ?
#
loop_
_entity_poly.entity_id
_entity_poly.type
_entity_poly.pdbx_seq_one_letter_code
_entity_poly.pdbx_strand_id
1 'polypeptide(L)'
;MKMATWPALTVLAAGLLAGTAVPAAALGPSAEQRLDGSIAVAGNTCTWTNARTSANPPSTLTVDRTSINAPGGNLSCAGGITATLNNDPQFTFDDAAGTARTDVIDITGKQSFISCRYKAAGITWNREGDTRKYVNQAFTATKVSGSFLCPGSVTTAAGGASMLFR
;
A
#
# COMPACT_ATOMS: atom_id res chain seq x y z
N MET A 1 -64.47 -41.37 43.68
CA MET A 1 -63.13 -41.12 43.28
C MET A 1 -62.95 -39.63 43.24
N LYS A 2 -62.03 -39.07 44.04
CA LYS A 2 -61.99 -37.65 44.40
C LYS A 2 -61.10 -36.87 43.42
N MET A 3 -61.66 -35.86 42.76
CA MET A 3 -60.94 -34.88 42.02
C MET A 3 -60.37 -33.85 42.99
N ALA A 4 -59.06 -33.59 42.91
CA ALA A 4 -58.40 -32.52 43.64
C ALA A 4 -58.00 -31.42 42.63
N THR A 5 -58.64 -30.26 42.79
CA THR A 5 -58.37 -29.03 42.09
C THR A 5 -57.30 -28.26 42.85
N TRP A 6 -56.22 -27.84 42.14
CA TRP A 6 -55.16 -26.96 42.65
C TRP A 6 -55.29 -25.62 42.00
N PRO A 7 -55.14 -24.51 42.73
CA PRO A 7 -55.24 -23.19 42.17
C PRO A 7 -53.88 -22.74 41.58
N ALA A 8 -53.99 -22.05 40.45
CA ALA A 8 -52.87 -21.42 39.75
C ALA A 8 -52.42 -20.18 40.48
N LEU A 9 -51.15 -20.12 40.90
CA LEU A 9 -50.49 -18.93 41.34
C LEU A 9 -49.81 -18.27 40.12
N THR A 10 -50.34 -17.13 39.70
CA THR A 10 -49.70 -16.24 38.72
C THR A 10 -48.65 -15.37 39.42
N VAL A 11 -47.40 -15.65 39.18
CA VAL A 11 -46.27 -14.78 39.58
C VAL A 11 -45.95 -13.83 38.42
N LEU A 12 -46.27 -12.56 38.61
CA LEU A 12 -45.79 -11.46 37.75
C LEU A 12 -44.33 -11.20 38.06
N ALA A 13 -43.43 -11.66 37.21
CA ALA A 13 -42.05 -11.27 37.23
C ALA A 13 -41.86 -9.99 36.38
N ALA A 14 -41.74 -8.82 37.04
CA ALA A 14 -41.31 -7.60 36.41
C ALA A 14 -39.81 -7.70 36.07
N GLY A 15 -39.48 -8.02 34.85
CA GLY A 15 -38.12 -8.04 34.35
C GLY A 15 -37.58 -6.63 34.14
N LEU A 16 -36.70 -6.16 35.02
CA LEU A 16 -35.87 -4.99 34.80
C LEU A 16 -34.86 -5.29 33.67
N LEU A 17 -35.13 -4.77 32.47
CA LEU A 17 -34.15 -4.74 31.40
C LEU A 17 -33.04 -3.73 31.76
N ALA A 18 -32.01 -4.20 32.47
CA ALA A 18 -30.76 -3.46 32.60
C ALA A 18 -30.08 -3.45 31.22
N GLY A 19 -30.30 -2.39 30.46
CA GLY A 19 -29.56 -2.15 29.22
C GLY A 19 -28.09 -1.94 29.55
N THR A 20 -27.27 -2.97 29.31
CA THR A 20 -25.81 -2.81 29.32
C THR A 20 -25.43 -1.94 28.14
N ALA A 21 -25.17 -0.65 28.40
CA ALA A 21 -24.51 0.21 27.43
C ALA A 21 -23.13 -0.40 27.16
N VAL A 22 -22.95 -1.00 25.99
CA VAL A 22 -21.64 -1.43 25.48
C VAL A 22 -20.86 -0.13 25.27
N PRO A 23 -19.72 0.09 25.97
CA PRO A 23 -18.92 1.25 25.70
C PRO A 23 -18.51 1.19 24.23
N ALA A 24 -18.84 2.23 23.46
CA ALA A 24 -18.29 2.42 22.14
C ALA A 24 -16.77 2.44 22.31
N ALA A 25 -16.09 1.40 21.86
CA ALA A 25 -14.64 1.38 21.82
C ALA A 25 -14.23 2.64 21.05
N ALA A 26 -13.58 3.58 21.73
CA ALA A 26 -12.97 4.72 21.06
C ALA A 26 -12.03 4.14 20.02
N LEU A 27 -12.33 4.34 18.74
CA LEU A 27 -11.42 4.03 17.66
C LEU A 27 -10.16 4.84 17.99
N GLY A 28 -9.12 4.16 18.46
CA GLY A 28 -7.81 4.78 18.64
C GLY A 28 -7.39 5.46 17.34
N PRO A 29 -6.51 6.46 17.37
CA PRO A 29 -6.06 7.12 16.18
C PRO A 29 -5.64 6.05 15.18
N SER A 30 -6.30 6.06 14.02
CA SER A 30 -5.98 5.16 12.90
C SER A 30 -4.47 5.23 12.69
N ALA A 31 -3.77 4.10 12.84
CA ALA A 31 -2.34 4.06 12.58
C ALA A 31 -2.09 4.71 11.22
N GLU A 32 -1.25 5.73 11.17
CA GLU A 32 -0.99 6.46 9.93
C GLU A 32 -0.47 5.46 8.89
N GLN A 33 -1.23 5.34 7.81
CA GLN A 33 -0.93 4.43 6.71
C GLN A 33 0.26 4.99 5.95
N ARG A 34 1.41 4.37 6.12
CA ARG A 34 2.70 4.83 5.60
C ARG A 34 3.39 3.74 4.81
N LEU A 35 4.08 4.17 3.77
CA LEU A 35 4.87 3.33 2.88
C LEU A 35 6.28 3.89 2.75
N ASP A 36 7.27 3.07 3.08
CA ASP A 36 8.66 3.31 2.70
C ASP A 36 9.01 2.43 1.52
N GLY A 37 9.96 2.83 0.71
CA GLY A 37 10.38 2.00 -0.41
C GLY A 37 11.72 2.37 -1.01
N SER A 38 12.17 1.48 -1.87
CA SER A 38 13.37 1.65 -2.68
C SER A 38 13.17 1.07 -4.07
N ILE A 39 13.88 1.62 -5.04
CA ILE A 39 13.96 1.09 -6.40
C ILE A 39 15.35 1.30 -6.98
N ALA A 40 15.92 0.26 -7.57
CA ALA A 40 17.16 0.35 -8.32
C ALA A 40 16.86 0.72 -9.78
N VAL A 41 17.43 1.83 -10.24
CA VAL A 41 17.29 2.33 -11.62
C VAL A 41 18.66 2.62 -12.18
N ALA A 42 19.03 1.99 -13.28
CA ALA A 42 20.32 2.18 -13.97
C ALA A 42 21.54 2.10 -13.03
N GLY A 43 21.56 1.14 -12.11
CA GLY A 43 22.66 0.96 -11.14
C GLY A 43 22.64 1.93 -9.95
N ASN A 44 21.65 2.80 -9.85
CA ASN A 44 21.47 3.73 -8.73
C ASN A 44 20.24 3.32 -7.92
N THR A 45 20.32 3.50 -6.60
CA THR A 45 19.19 3.27 -5.70
C THR A 45 18.49 4.59 -5.40
N CYS A 46 17.18 4.61 -5.60
CA CYS A 46 16.28 5.68 -5.20
C CYS A 46 15.39 5.20 -4.05
N THR A 47 15.20 6.04 -3.05
CA THR A 47 14.39 5.70 -1.87
C THR A 47 13.34 6.77 -1.60
N TRP A 48 12.29 6.38 -0.87
CA TRP A 48 11.32 7.28 -0.29
C TRP A 48 10.89 6.77 1.09
N THR A 49 10.42 7.67 1.92
CA THR A 49 9.94 7.36 3.26
C THR A 49 8.64 8.08 3.56
N ASN A 50 7.82 7.45 4.41
CA ASN A 50 6.59 8.05 4.92
C ASN A 50 5.56 8.48 3.85
N ALA A 51 5.56 7.85 2.66
CA ALA A 51 4.50 8.08 1.69
C ALA A 51 3.16 7.68 2.29
N ARG A 52 2.14 8.54 2.17
CA ARG A 52 0.79 8.22 2.65
C ARG A 52 0.12 7.24 1.71
N THR A 53 -0.68 6.33 2.29
CA THR A 53 -1.53 5.40 1.56
C THR A 53 -2.99 5.56 1.98
N SER A 54 -3.93 5.25 1.08
CA SER A 54 -5.37 5.35 1.36
C SER A 54 -5.90 4.25 2.27
N ALA A 55 -5.15 3.16 2.42
CA ALA A 55 -5.48 2.00 3.25
C ALA A 55 -4.20 1.24 3.63
N ASN A 56 -4.33 0.16 4.39
CA ASN A 56 -3.26 -0.81 4.66
C ASN A 56 -3.53 -2.14 3.96
N PRO A 57 -2.48 -2.92 3.60
CA PRO A 57 -2.66 -4.31 3.19
C PRO A 57 -3.47 -5.11 4.25
N PRO A 58 -4.35 -6.04 3.83
CA PRO A 58 -4.54 -6.52 2.46
C PRO A 58 -5.57 -5.74 1.62
N SER A 59 -6.10 -4.61 2.11
CA SER A 59 -7.04 -3.81 1.34
C SER A 59 -6.37 -3.17 0.12
N THR A 60 -7.11 -3.02 -0.99
CA THR A 60 -6.65 -2.20 -2.11
C THR A 60 -6.35 -0.79 -1.64
N LEU A 61 -5.24 -0.24 -2.06
CA LEU A 61 -4.80 1.09 -1.65
C LEU A 61 -4.19 1.88 -2.81
N THR A 62 -4.16 3.20 -2.63
CA THR A 62 -3.45 4.14 -3.52
C THR A 62 -2.37 4.86 -2.74
N VAL A 63 -1.22 5.04 -3.33
CA VAL A 63 -0.11 5.82 -2.75
C VAL A 63 -0.25 7.27 -3.18
N ASP A 64 -0.33 8.18 -2.21
CA ASP A 64 -0.30 9.63 -2.45
C ASP A 64 1.14 10.07 -2.75
N ARG A 65 1.48 10.21 -4.03
CA ARG A 65 2.80 10.64 -4.48
C ARG A 65 3.19 12.02 -3.93
N THR A 66 2.22 12.89 -3.65
CA THR A 66 2.51 14.25 -3.16
C THR A 66 3.08 14.23 -1.75
N SER A 67 2.88 13.15 -1.01
CA SER A 67 3.45 12.93 0.32
C SER A 67 4.88 12.39 0.30
N ILE A 68 5.38 11.96 -0.87
CA ILE A 68 6.76 11.47 -1.03
C ILE A 68 7.71 12.67 -1.06
N ASN A 69 8.59 12.77 -0.05
CA ASN A 69 9.66 13.77 0.04
C ASN A 69 9.20 15.16 -0.43
N ALA A 70 8.26 15.77 0.32
CA ALA A 70 7.65 17.06 -0.02
C ALA A 70 8.67 18.05 -0.64
N PRO A 71 8.32 18.79 -1.71
CA PRO A 71 6.98 19.14 -2.19
C PRO A 71 6.30 18.15 -3.15
N GLY A 72 6.73 16.90 -3.23
CA GLY A 72 5.91 15.86 -3.78
C GLY A 72 6.51 15.06 -4.95
N GLY A 73 6.48 13.72 -4.81
CA GLY A 73 6.86 12.76 -5.83
C GLY A 73 8.37 12.58 -6.04
N ASN A 74 9.22 13.33 -5.35
CA ASN A 74 10.68 13.28 -5.56
C ASN A 74 11.29 12.17 -4.71
N LEU A 75 11.90 11.20 -5.39
CA LEU A 75 12.66 10.13 -4.73
C LEU A 75 14.07 10.63 -4.38
N SER A 76 14.61 10.15 -3.28
CA SER A 76 16.00 10.39 -2.89
C SER A 76 16.89 9.36 -3.58
N CYS A 77 17.70 9.78 -4.56
CA CYS A 77 18.55 8.91 -5.36
C CYS A 77 20.04 9.15 -5.11
N ALA A 78 20.83 8.09 -5.21
CA ALA A 78 22.28 8.19 -5.27
C ALA A 78 22.77 8.65 -6.68
N GLY A 79 24.06 9.02 -6.80
CA GLY A 79 24.71 9.23 -8.10
C GLY A 79 24.28 10.48 -8.87
N GLY A 80 23.76 11.53 -8.19
CA GLY A 80 23.37 12.78 -8.85
C GLY A 80 22.19 12.66 -9.79
N ILE A 81 21.37 11.60 -9.62
CA ILE A 81 20.10 11.41 -10.30
C ILE A 81 18.98 12.03 -9.47
N THR A 82 18.02 12.66 -10.14
CA THR A 82 16.71 12.96 -9.55
C THR A 82 15.68 12.08 -10.19
N ALA A 83 14.77 11.50 -9.39
CA ALA A 83 13.66 10.72 -9.89
C ALA A 83 12.35 11.25 -9.30
N THR A 84 11.32 11.32 -10.12
CA THR A 84 10.00 11.80 -9.71
C THR A 84 8.94 10.80 -10.11
N LEU A 85 8.12 10.37 -9.15
CA LEU A 85 6.92 9.58 -9.40
C LEU A 85 5.83 10.52 -9.96
N ASN A 86 5.25 10.18 -11.11
CA ASN A 86 4.33 11.05 -11.84
C ASN A 86 2.85 10.72 -11.61
N ASN A 87 2.54 9.56 -11.03
CA ASN A 87 1.17 9.10 -10.75
C ASN A 87 1.02 8.65 -9.29
N ASP A 88 -0.20 8.42 -8.90
CA ASP A 88 -0.57 7.80 -7.62
C ASP A 88 -0.84 6.31 -7.88
N PRO A 89 0.16 5.42 -7.71
CA PRO A 89 -0.02 4.01 -8.06
C PRO A 89 -1.01 3.33 -7.13
N GLN A 90 -1.87 2.48 -7.72
CA GLN A 90 -2.79 1.63 -6.98
C GLN A 90 -2.20 0.24 -6.79
N PHE A 91 -2.40 -0.32 -5.61
CA PHE A 91 -1.98 -1.66 -5.24
C PHE A 91 -3.19 -2.52 -4.87
N THR A 92 -3.22 -3.72 -5.41
CA THR A 92 -4.14 -4.80 -5.01
C THR A 92 -3.34 -5.95 -4.40
N PHE A 93 -3.89 -6.62 -3.40
CA PHE A 93 -3.20 -7.67 -2.64
C PHE A 93 -3.97 -8.98 -2.75
N ASP A 94 -3.23 -10.07 -2.88
CA ASP A 94 -3.69 -11.44 -2.65
C ASP A 94 -2.95 -11.96 -1.41
N ASP A 95 -3.61 -11.87 -0.27
CA ASP A 95 -3.00 -12.21 1.02
C ASP A 95 -2.76 -13.72 1.15
N ALA A 96 -3.61 -14.53 0.54
CA ALA A 96 -3.46 -15.99 0.54
C ALA A 96 -2.25 -16.43 -0.29
N ALA A 97 -2.01 -15.78 -1.42
CA ALA A 97 -0.84 -16.04 -2.26
C ALA A 97 0.41 -15.29 -1.78
N GLY A 98 0.28 -14.35 -0.83
CA GLY A 98 1.40 -13.50 -0.39
C GLY A 98 1.90 -12.58 -1.50
N THR A 99 1.02 -12.11 -2.37
CA THR A 99 1.40 -11.26 -3.51
C THR A 99 0.67 -9.93 -3.50
N ALA A 100 1.25 -8.95 -4.20
CA ALA A 100 0.59 -7.71 -4.54
C ALA A 100 0.80 -7.39 -6.03
N ARG A 101 -0.07 -6.56 -6.58
CA ARG A 101 0.04 -6.07 -7.95
C ARG A 101 -0.15 -4.56 -7.98
N THR A 102 0.75 -3.87 -8.67
CA THR A 102 0.61 -2.43 -8.96
C THR A 102 0.05 -2.26 -10.36
N ASP A 103 -0.92 -1.37 -10.50
CA ASP A 103 -1.52 -1.01 -11.80
C ASP A 103 -0.50 -0.40 -12.75
N VAL A 104 0.03 0.78 -12.41
CA VAL A 104 1.02 1.52 -13.19
C VAL A 104 2.00 2.22 -12.26
N ILE A 105 3.27 2.19 -12.59
CA ILE A 105 4.29 3.09 -12.06
C ILE A 105 4.83 3.93 -13.22
N ASP A 106 4.78 5.25 -13.07
CA ASP A 106 5.24 6.23 -14.03
C ASP A 106 6.29 7.11 -13.37
N ILE A 107 7.54 7.01 -13.81
CA ILE A 107 8.69 7.70 -13.22
C ILE A 107 9.44 8.50 -14.27
N THR A 108 9.79 9.74 -13.91
CA THR A 108 10.77 10.56 -14.65
C THR A 108 12.09 10.58 -13.91
N GLY A 109 13.14 10.06 -14.54
CA GLY A 109 14.51 10.19 -14.08
C GLY A 109 15.22 11.32 -14.81
N LYS A 110 16.06 12.09 -14.10
CA LYS A 110 16.91 13.14 -14.70
C LYS A 110 18.34 12.99 -14.21
N GLN A 111 19.28 13.13 -15.12
CA GLN A 111 20.70 13.22 -14.81
C GLN A 111 21.32 14.30 -15.73
N SER A 112 21.88 15.33 -15.13
CA SER A 112 22.34 16.52 -15.85
C SER A 112 21.23 17.09 -16.77
N PHE A 113 21.48 17.16 -18.08
CA PHE A 113 20.52 17.63 -19.08
C PHE A 113 19.62 16.52 -19.69
N ILE A 114 19.86 15.26 -19.31
CA ILE A 114 19.09 14.11 -19.83
C ILE A 114 17.87 13.89 -18.92
N SER A 115 16.69 13.85 -19.53
CA SER A 115 15.43 13.52 -18.85
C SER A 115 14.74 12.38 -19.57
N CYS A 116 14.39 11.32 -18.83
CA CYS A 116 13.78 10.10 -19.36
C CYS A 116 12.52 9.75 -18.54
N ARG A 117 11.39 9.57 -19.18
CA ARG A 117 10.14 9.13 -18.54
C ARG A 117 9.81 7.72 -18.95
N TYR A 118 9.53 6.87 -17.97
CA TYR A 118 9.23 5.46 -18.17
C TYR A 118 7.94 5.08 -17.47
N LYS A 119 7.22 4.11 -18.05
CA LYS A 119 6.05 3.47 -17.46
C LYS A 119 6.23 1.96 -17.40
N ALA A 120 5.84 1.37 -16.28
CA ALA A 120 5.63 -0.06 -16.14
C ALA A 120 4.22 -0.31 -15.61
N ALA A 121 3.54 -1.31 -16.16
CA ALA A 121 2.17 -1.66 -15.77
C ALA A 121 2.11 -3.10 -15.27
N GLY A 122 1.21 -3.35 -14.32
CA GLY A 122 0.93 -4.68 -13.82
C GLY A 122 2.10 -5.35 -13.13
N ILE A 123 2.91 -4.60 -12.40
CA ILE A 123 4.08 -5.11 -11.67
C ILE A 123 3.59 -6.02 -10.55
N THR A 124 4.17 -7.21 -10.48
CA THR A 124 3.89 -8.18 -9.41
C THR A 124 4.97 -8.08 -8.34
N TRP A 125 4.54 -8.20 -7.09
CA TRP A 125 5.37 -8.15 -5.89
C TRP A 125 5.12 -9.40 -5.05
N ASN A 126 6.17 -9.91 -4.41
CA ASN A 126 6.09 -11.02 -3.47
C ASN A 126 6.31 -10.48 -2.06
N ARG A 127 5.49 -10.94 -1.10
CA ARG A 127 5.66 -10.64 0.32
C ARG A 127 6.86 -11.40 0.88
N GLU A 128 7.67 -10.74 1.68
CA GLU A 128 8.78 -11.38 2.40
C GLU A 128 8.27 -11.99 3.72
N GLY A 129 8.04 -13.30 3.72
CA GLY A 129 7.54 -14.04 4.88
C GLY A 129 6.20 -13.47 5.38
N ASP A 130 6.03 -13.39 6.70
CA ASP A 130 4.83 -12.84 7.35
C ASP A 130 4.92 -11.33 7.61
N THR A 131 5.84 -10.65 6.95
CA THR A 131 6.04 -9.20 7.10
C THR A 131 5.08 -8.40 6.22
N ARG A 132 5.08 -7.07 6.39
CA ARG A 132 4.44 -6.13 5.46
C ARG A 132 5.41 -5.61 4.39
N LYS A 133 6.51 -6.30 4.17
CA LYS A 133 7.49 -5.97 3.13
C LYS A 133 7.22 -6.77 1.87
N TYR A 134 7.23 -6.09 0.74
CA TYR A 134 7.05 -6.67 -0.58
C TYR A 134 8.23 -6.32 -1.46
N VAL A 135 8.68 -7.29 -2.27
CA VAL A 135 9.76 -7.14 -3.25
C VAL A 135 9.23 -7.44 -4.65
N ASN A 136 9.70 -6.71 -5.65
CA ASN A 136 9.23 -6.89 -7.02
C ASN A 136 9.71 -8.21 -7.63
N GLN A 137 8.88 -8.80 -8.48
CA GLN A 137 9.35 -9.67 -9.57
C GLN A 137 10.02 -8.82 -10.65
N ALA A 138 10.85 -9.40 -11.50
CA ALA A 138 11.47 -8.67 -12.58
C ALA A 138 10.41 -8.01 -13.47
N PHE A 139 10.61 -6.74 -13.81
CA PHE A 139 9.72 -6.02 -14.72
C PHE A 139 10.49 -5.08 -15.64
N THR A 140 9.88 -4.74 -16.75
CA THR A 140 10.43 -3.80 -17.74
C THR A 140 9.54 -2.56 -17.82
N ALA A 141 10.14 -1.38 -17.71
CA ALA A 141 9.49 -0.11 -17.94
C ALA A 141 9.84 0.39 -19.34
N THR A 142 8.83 0.81 -20.09
CA THR A 142 8.98 1.33 -21.46
C THR A 142 9.07 2.85 -21.44
N LYS A 143 9.96 3.39 -22.27
CA LYS A 143 10.08 4.84 -22.45
C LYS A 143 8.79 5.44 -23.02
N VAL A 144 8.27 6.45 -22.34
CA VAL A 144 7.10 7.22 -22.78
C VAL A 144 7.54 8.52 -23.47
N SER A 145 8.58 9.17 -22.93
CA SER A 145 9.10 10.43 -23.49
C SER A 145 10.51 10.70 -22.94
N GLY A 146 11.15 11.73 -23.46
CA GLY A 146 12.44 12.19 -23.00
C GLY A 146 13.49 12.22 -24.10
N SER A 147 14.75 12.47 -23.70
CA SER A 147 15.90 12.60 -24.60
C SER A 147 16.05 11.39 -25.53
N PHE A 148 16.59 11.61 -26.73
CA PHE A 148 16.99 10.53 -27.64
C PHE A 148 18.08 9.63 -27.07
N LEU A 149 18.82 10.10 -26.07
CA LEU A 149 19.83 9.33 -25.33
C LEU A 149 19.21 8.33 -24.35
N CYS A 150 17.90 8.43 -24.08
CA CYS A 150 17.21 7.48 -23.21
C CYS A 150 17.01 6.14 -23.91
N PRO A 151 17.37 4.99 -23.30
CA PRO A 151 17.04 3.68 -23.85
C PRO A 151 15.52 3.52 -24.00
N GLY A 152 15.09 2.71 -24.97
CA GLY A 152 13.67 2.46 -25.25
C GLY A 152 12.94 1.75 -24.09
N SER A 153 13.68 1.01 -23.28
CA SER A 153 13.19 0.36 -22.07
C SER A 153 14.29 0.22 -21.02
N VAL A 154 13.88 0.03 -19.77
CA VAL A 154 14.76 -0.29 -18.63
C VAL A 154 14.16 -1.45 -17.85
N THR A 155 15.00 -2.36 -17.39
CA THR A 155 14.55 -3.52 -16.61
C THR A 155 15.02 -3.38 -15.16
N THR A 156 14.11 -3.60 -14.23
CA THR A 156 14.39 -3.79 -12.81
C THR A 156 14.37 -5.28 -12.51
N ALA A 157 15.50 -5.83 -12.05
CA ALA A 157 15.59 -7.23 -11.67
C ALA A 157 14.66 -7.56 -10.49
N ALA A 158 14.36 -8.85 -10.30
CA ALA A 158 13.63 -9.30 -9.12
C ALA A 158 14.40 -8.88 -7.85
N GLY A 159 13.68 -8.34 -6.85
CA GLY A 159 14.26 -7.80 -5.63
C GLY A 159 14.97 -6.44 -5.81
N GLY A 160 14.99 -5.87 -7.01
CA GLY A 160 15.57 -4.54 -7.27
C GLY A 160 14.71 -3.36 -6.79
N ALA A 161 13.49 -3.64 -6.36
CA ALA A 161 12.62 -2.68 -5.69
C ALA A 161 11.94 -3.32 -4.48
N SER A 162 11.68 -2.53 -3.44
CA SER A 162 11.00 -2.99 -2.25
C SER A 162 10.06 -1.94 -1.69
N MET A 163 9.04 -2.41 -0.97
CA MET A 163 8.05 -1.60 -0.26
C MET A 163 7.81 -2.16 1.12
N LEU A 164 7.76 -1.30 2.13
CA LEU A 164 7.43 -1.63 3.51
C LEU A 164 6.23 -0.79 3.95
N PHE A 165 5.07 -1.42 4.16
CA PHE A 165 3.89 -0.79 4.74
C PHE A 165 4.00 -0.80 6.28
N ARG A 166 3.79 0.36 6.88
CA ARG A 166 3.86 0.56 8.34
C ARG A 166 2.50 0.70 8.99
#